data_85f2801f2a0fc65988d227d62ba1a9ac
#
_entry.id   85f2801f2a0fc65988d227d62ba1a9ac
#
_cell.length_a   1.000
_cell.length_b   1.000
_cell.length_c   1.000
_cell.angle_alpha   90.00
_cell.angle_beta   90.00
_cell.angle_gamma   90.00
#
_symmetry.space_group_name_H-M   'P 1'
#
loop_
_entity.id
_entity.type
_entity.pdbx_description
1 polymer ?
#
loop_
_entity_poly.entity_id
_entity_poly.type
_entity_poly.pdbx_seq_one_letter_code
_entity_poly.pdbx_strand_id
1 'polypeptide(L)'
;NRDPNLIFGLLTDFKDAPTQTLPLDYSLVKLVERRIKELNQRYGRESDDTFFLFHRPRKWNARDKMWMGYERKRGKLSDLNSLLRGGPENNFSLIIGNTDFLKKVKYVITLDTDTQLPRDSARQFIGAMAHPLNKPKYDKTRQRVTDGYSILQPRVAYSLPGTNRSEFARLFGNEPGIDPYTRAISDVYQDLFGEGSFIGKGIYDVDLFEQTLKDRFPENRILSHDLLEGCYARSGLLSDVLLFEEYPESYRTDVERRSRWIRGDWQLIPWLFPVLPNGNGASRKNPLSLLSWWKIMDNLRRSLIPSALLLLLISGWIILQSSWFWTLVVFGIILIPPLLISVVHIFQKPEDVILRQHFKSIGRMVARQLSQAAFFLISLPYEAFYSLDSIFR
;
A
#
# COMPACT_ATOMS: atom_id res chain seq x y z
N ASN A 1 27.18 8.25 0.13
CA ASN A 1 27.79 7.06 -0.48
C ASN A 1 27.12 6.83 -1.83
N ARG A 2 27.87 6.94 -2.91
CA ARG A 2 27.43 6.59 -4.25
C ARG A 2 27.49 5.07 -4.40
N ASP A 3 26.40 4.44 -4.79
CA ASP A 3 26.37 3.02 -5.11
C ASP A 3 26.29 2.85 -6.63
N PRO A 4 27.27 2.19 -7.28
CA PRO A 4 27.30 2.07 -8.73
C PRO A 4 26.16 1.21 -9.30
N ASN A 5 25.51 0.40 -8.50
CA ASN A 5 24.42 -0.48 -8.91
C ASN A 5 23.02 0.10 -8.59
N LEU A 6 22.96 1.32 -8.03
CA LEU A 6 21.70 1.97 -7.68
C LEU A 6 21.43 3.13 -8.64
N ILE A 7 20.27 3.09 -9.27
CA ILE A 7 19.72 4.14 -10.14
C ILE A 7 18.36 4.59 -9.61
N PHE A 8 17.99 5.83 -9.92
CA PHE A 8 16.76 6.45 -9.45
C PHE A 8 15.86 6.78 -10.65
N GLY A 9 14.69 6.17 -10.70
CA GLY A 9 13.70 6.42 -11.75
C GLY A 9 12.49 7.17 -11.20
N LEU A 10 12.17 8.32 -11.78
CA LEU A 10 10.92 9.02 -11.54
C LEU A 10 9.89 8.57 -12.58
N LEU A 11 8.87 7.82 -12.12
CA LEU A 11 7.84 7.25 -12.97
C LEU A 11 6.54 8.05 -12.81
N THR A 12 6.13 8.79 -13.84
CA THR A 12 5.05 9.77 -13.76
C THR A 12 3.95 9.57 -14.79
N ASP A 13 2.74 9.97 -14.41
CA ASP A 13 1.58 10.21 -15.27
C ASP A 13 1.05 11.62 -15.01
N PHE A 14 0.31 12.18 -15.97
CA PHE A 14 -0.51 13.33 -15.70
C PHE A 14 -1.73 12.99 -14.83
N LYS A 15 -2.28 13.98 -14.13
CA LYS A 15 -3.56 13.88 -13.45
C LYS A 15 -4.68 13.53 -14.44
N ASP A 16 -5.70 12.83 -13.95
CA ASP A 16 -6.92 12.54 -14.72
C ASP A 16 -7.57 13.85 -15.18
N ALA A 17 -8.06 13.86 -16.42
CA ALA A 17 -8.61 15.06 -17.05
C ALA A 17 -9.71 14.72 -18.06
N PRO A 18 -10.64 15.65 -18.34
CA PRO A 18 -11.65 15.47 -19.38
C PRO A 18 -11.07 15.50 -20.80
N THR A 19 -9.85 16.02 -20.97
CA THR A 19 -9.15 16.13 -22.24
C THR A 19 -7.80 15.45 -22.19
N GLN A 20 -7.28 15.04 -23.35
CA GLN A 20 -5.98 14.37 -23.43
C GLN A 20 -4.82 15.24 -22.94
N THR A 21 -4.89 16.54 -23.21
CA THR A 21 -3.87 17.52 -22.84
C THR A 21 -4.50 18.69 -22.09
N LEU A 22 -3.75 19.24 -21.13
CA LEU A 22 -4.08 20.45 -20.40
C LEU A 22 -3.02 21.53 -20.64
N PRO A 23 -3.35 22.83 -20.52
CA PRO A 23 -2.40 23.93 -20.78
C PRO A 23 -1.09 23.87 -19.98
N LEU A 24 -1.15 23.32 -18.75
CA LEU A 24 0.02 23.22 -17.87
C LEU A 24 0.89 21.97 -18.10
N ASP A 25 0.41 20.99 -18.85
CA ASP A 25 1.10 19.71 -19.03
C ASP A 25 2.52 19.89 -19.58
N TYR A 26 2.64 20.68 -20.65
CA TYR A 26 3.94 20.92 -21.28
C TYR A 26 4.94 21.58 -20.33
N SER A 27 4.52 22.59 -19.59
CA SER A 27 5.39 23.31 -18.65
C SER A 27 5.85 22.43 -17.49
N LEU A 28 4.97 21.55 -17.00
CA LEU A 28 5.30 20.59 -15.94
C LEU A 28 6.33 19.57 -16.43
N VAL A 29 6.13 18.99 -17.61
CA VAL A 29 7.09 18.02 -18.18
C VAL A 29 8.45 18.67 -18.40
N LYS A 30 8.48 19.88 -18.98
CA LYS A 30 9.74 20.63 -19.19
C LYS A 30 10.45 20.97 -17.88
N LEU A 31 9.70 21.28 -16.82
CA LEU A 31 10.28 21.51 -15.50
C LEU A 31 10.96 20.25 -14.96
N VAL A 32 10.26 19.10 -15.01
CA VAL A 32 10.81 17.84 -14.54
C VAL A 32 12.00 17.39 -15.38
N GLU A 33 11.92 17.51 -16.71
CA GLU A 33 13.03 17.24 -17.62
C GLU A 33 14.29 18.01 -17.21
N ARG A 34 14.15 19.32 -17.02
CA ARG A 34 15.26 20.18 -16.59
C ARG A 34 15.85 19.73 -15.26
N ARG A 35 14.98 19.42 -14.27
CA ARG A 35 15.44 18.99 -12.95
C ARG A 35 16.18 17.66 -12.97
N ILE A 36 15.74 16.69 -13.76
CA ILE A 36 16.46 15.41 -13.91
C ILE A 36 17.83 15.63 -14.57
N LYS A 37 17.90 16.47 -15.62
CA LYS A 37 19.18 16.82 -16.25
C LYS A 37 20.14 17.53 -15.28
N GLU A 38 19.64 18.49 -14.48
CA GLU A 38 20.41 19.15 -13.43
C GLU A 38 20.95 18.14 -12.38
N LEU A 39 20.13 17.17 -11.98
CA LEU A 39 20.55 16.10 -11.05
C LEU A 39 21.65 15.24 -11.66
N ASN A 40 21.53 14.83 -12.92
CA ASN A 40 22.57 14.05 -13.60
C ASN A 40 23.86 14.86 -13.77
N GLN A 41 23.78 16.13 -14.09
CA GLN A 41 24.98 17.04 -14.17
C GLN A 41 25.69 17.15 -12.81
N ARG A 42 24.92 17.23 -11.71
CA ARG A 42 25.48 17.44 -10.37
C ARG A 42 25.94 16.13 -9.70
N TYR A 43 25.23 15.03 -9.91
CA TYR A 43 25.41 13.77 -9.18
C TYR A 43 25.59 12.56 -10.08
N GLY A 44 25.41 12.69 -11.38
CA GLY A 44 25.63 11.63 -12.36
C GLY A 44 27.08 11.16 -12.39
N ARG A 45 27.32 10.11 -13.14
CA ARG A 45 28.64 9.55 -13.41
C ARG A 45 29.18 10.11 -14.74
N GLU A 46 30.46 10.00 -14.96
CA GLU A 46 31.08 10.44 -16.21
C GLU A 46 30.55 9.65 -17.42
N SER A 47 30.17 8.39 -17.26
CA SER A 47 29.72 7.48 -18.33
C SER A 47 28.22 7.17 -18.35
N ASP A 48 27.51 7.30 -17.20
CA ASP A 48 26.14 6.80 -17.09
C ASP A 48 25.23 7.73 -16.28
N ASP A 49 23.99 7.86 -16.72
CA ASP A 49 22.94 8.55 -15.96
C ASP A 49 22.60 7.79 -14.68
N THR A 50 22.39 8.54 -13.60
CA THR A 50 21.97 8.00 -12.30
C THR A 50 20.49 8.25 -12.06
N PHE A 51 19.96 9.34 -12.64
CA PHE A 51 18.55 9.75 -12.47
C PHE A 51 17.83 9.67 -13.81
N PHE A 52 16.67 9.02 -13.79
CA PHE A 52 15.84 8.75 -14.96
C PHE A 52 14.48 9.39 -14.81
N LEU A 53 13.87 9.75 -15.92
CA LEU A 53 12.45 10.08 -16.01
C LEU A 53 11.78 9.14 -16.99
N PHE A 54 10.66 8.58 -16.56
CA PHE A 54 9.74 7.80 -17.38
C PHE A 54 8.37 8.45 -17.28
N HIS A 55 7.94 9.19 -18.31
CA HIS A 55 6.66 9.90 -18.32
C HIS A 55 5.72 9.30 -19.33
N ARG A 56 4.50 8.91 -18.90
CA ARG A 56 3.47 8.34 -19.77
C ARG A 56 2.42 9.38 -20.17
N PRO A 57 1.88 9.30 -21.41
CA PRO A 57 0.75 10.14 -21.83
C PRO A 57 -0.55 9.64 -21.17
N ARG A 58 -1.55 10.52 -21.11
CA ARG A 58 -2.92 10.08 -20.81
C ARG A 58 -3.45 9.20 -21.93
N LYS A 59 -4.20 8.15 -21.55
CA LYS A 59 -4.99 7.31 -22.44
C LYS A 59 -6.46 7.43 -22.06
N TRP A 60 -7.36 7.28 -23.04
CA TRP A 60 -8.79 7.32 -22.80
C TRP A 60 -9.25 6.07 -22.04
N ASN A 61 -9.96 6.26 -20.94
CA ASN A 61 -10.63 5.19 -20.23
C ASN A 61 -12.14 5.28 -20.52
N ALA A 62 -12.64 4.33 -21.28
CA ALA A 62 -14.05 4.29 -21.70
C ALA A 62 -15.02 4.05 -20.53
N ARG A 63 -14.58 3.37 -19.46
CA ARG A 63 -15.40 3.09 -18.29
C ARG A 63 -15.58 4.33 -17.43
N ASP A 64 -14.48 5.01 -17.13
CA ASP A 64 -14.48 6.21 -16.29
C ASP A 64 -14.79 7.48 -17.10
N LYS A 65 -14.90 7.36 -18.47
CA LYS A 65 -15.14 8.44 -19.43
C LYS A 65 -14.16 9.62 -19.22
N MET A 66 -12.89 9.30 -19.10
CA MET A 66 -11.86 10.25 -18.69
C MET A 66 -10.51 9.89 -19.30
N TRP A 67 -9.68 10.89 -19.58
CA TRP A 67 -8.28 10.72 -19.94
C TRP A 67 -7.44 10.58 -18.69
N MET A 68 -6.68 9.49 -18.54
CA MET A 68 -5.95 9.16 -17.32
C MET A 68 -4.64 8.44 -17.58
N GLY A 69 -3.77 8.39 -16.57
CA GLY A 69 -2.66 7.44 -16.53
C GLY A 69 -3.21 6.02 -16.46
N TYR A 70 -3.13 5.32 -17.62
CA TYR A 70 -3.74 4.01 -17.82
C TYR A 70 -3.30 3.01 -16.76
N GLU A 71 -4.27 2.33 -16.11
CA GLU A 71 -4.03 1.39 -15.02
C GLU A 71 -3.23 1.97 -13.84
N ARG A 72 -3.14 3.29 -13.75
CA ARG A 72 -2.50 4.00 -12.62
C ARG A 72 -1.10 3.44 -12.27
N LYS A 73 -0.82 3.14 -10.99
CA LYS A 73 0.48 2.64 -10.53
C LYS A 73 0.82 1.29 -11.17
N ARG A 74 -0.12 0.35 -11.23
CA ARG A 74 0.07 -0.97 -11.85
C ARG A 74 0.51 -0.86 -13.31
N GLY A 75 -0.22 -0.07 -14.10
CA GLY A 75 0.14 0.13 -15.50
C GLY A 75 1.51 0.77 -15.68
N LYS A 76 1.87 1.74 -14.81
CA LYS A 76 3.22 2.34 -14.84
C LYS A 76 4.30 1.31 -14.59
N LEU A 77 4.13 0.47 -13.57
CA LEU A 77 5.12 -0.56 -13.23
C LEU A 77 5.19 -1.64 -14.32
N SER A 78 4.05 -2.02 -14.92
CA SER A 78 4.01 -2.97 -16.03
C SER A 78 4.75 -2.43 -17.26
N ASP A 79 4.51 -1.15 -17.64
CA ASP A 79 5.23 -0.51 -18.75
C ASP A 79 6.73 -0.41 -18.47
N LEU A 80 7.12 -0.05 -17.24
CA LEU A 80 8.52 -0.02 -16.82
C LEU A 80 9.16 -1.41 -16.89
N ASN A 81 8.52 -2.44 -16.33
CA ASN A 81 9.03 -3.81 -16.36
C ASN A 81 9.20 -4.34 -17.78
N SER A 82 8.23 -4.04 -18.65
CA SER A 82 8.34 -4.32 -20.09
C SER A 82 9.57 -3.67 -20.70
N LEU A 83 9.79 -2.38 -20.43
CA LEU A 83 10.98 -1.65 -20.90
C LEU A 83 12.27 -2.27 -20.37
N LEU A 84 12.32 -2.62 -19.08
CA LEU A 84 13.48 -3.30 -18.46
C LEU A 84 13.78 -4.66 -19.07
N ARG A 85 12.87 -5.25 -19.82
CA ARG A 85 13.04 -6.53 -20.56
C ARG A 85 13.09 -6.35 -22.08
N GLY A 86 13.37 -5.13 -22.53
CA GLY A 86 13.55 -4.81 -23.96
C GLY A 86 12.26 -4.66 -24.73
N GLY A 87 11.13 -4.46 -24.04
CA GLY A 87 9.87 -4.09 -24.65
C GLY A 87 9.90 -2.66 -25.22
N PRO A 88 8.82 -2.27 -25.91
CA PRO A 88 8.79 -1.00 -26.65
C PRO A 88 8.77 0.23 -25.72
N GLU A 89 9.48 1.26 -26.13
CA GLU A 89 9.50 2.57 -25.45
C GLU A 89 8.24 3.42 -25.70
N ASN A 90 7.40 3.04 -26.65
CA ASN A 90 6.25 3.82 -27.12
C ASN A 90 5.14 4.02 -26.08
N ASN A 91 5.19 3.30 -24.96
CA ASN A 91 4.29 3.52 -23.81
C ASN A 91 4.63 4.80 -23.04
N PHE A 92 5.85 5.33 -23.23
CA PHE A 92 6.32 6.56 -22.61
C PHE A 92 6.33 7.69 -23.65
N SER A 93 5.81 8.85 -23.30
CA SER A 93 5.90 10.06 -24.14
C SER A 93 7.24 10.79 -23.97
N LEU A 94 7.93 10.53 -22.86
CA LEU A 94 9.26 11.08 -22.60
C LEU A 94 10.05 10.12 -21.70
N ILE A 95 11.25 9.77 -22.16
CA ILE A 95 12.27 9.07 -21.38
C ILE A 95 13.51 9.97 -21.32
N ILE A 96 14.08 10.14 -20.14
CA ILE A 96 15.36 10.83 -19.92
C ILE A 96 16.30 9.87 -19.22
N GLY A 97 17.50 9.76 -19.74
CA GLY A 97 18.55 8.84 -19.33
C GLY A 97 18.82 7.77 -20.38
N ASN A 98 20.04 7.22 -20.37
CA ASN A 98 20.44 6.15 -21.30
C ASN A 98 19.79 4.81 -20.86
N THR A 99 18.96 4.23 -21.72
CA THR A 99 18.19 3.01 -21.44
C THR A 99 18.95 1.70 -21.72
N ASP A 100 20.12 1.75 -22.36
CA ASP A 100 20.84 0.55 -22.84
C ASP A 100 21.16 -0.45 -21.73
N PHE A 101 21.53 0.02 -20.54
CA PHE A 101 21.87 -0.86 -19.43
C PHE A 101 20.65 -1.28 -18.58
N LEU A 102 19.47 -0.70 -18.77
CA LEU A 102 18.28 -1.00 -17.99
C LEU A 102 17.86 -2.46 -18.09
N LYS A 103 18.18 -3.13 -19.18
CA LYS A 103 17.95 -4.59 -19.36
C LYS A 103 18.66 -5.45 -18.31
N LYS A 104 19.72 -4.93 -17.67
CA LYS A 104 20.47 -5.60 -16.60
C LYS A 104 19.84 -5.42 -15.21
N VAL A 105 18.85 -4.55 -15.08
CA VAL A 105 18.18 -4.31 -13.79
C VAL A 105 17.47 -5.58 -13.36
N LYS A 106 17.84 -6.08 -12.19
CA LYS A 106 17.30 -7.31 -11.62
C LYS A 106 16.18 -7.03 -10.63
N TYR A 107 16.33 -6.00 -9.81
CA TYR A 107 15.41 -5.64 -8.76
C TYR A 107 14.92 -4.21 -8.93
N VAL A 108 13.67 -3.99 -8.57
CA VAL A 108 13.08 -2.64 -8.49
C VAL A 108 12.59 -2.41 -7.06
N ILE A 109 12.99 -1.26 -6.48
CA ILE A 109 12.43 -0.75 -5.24
C ILE A 109 11.36 0.26 -5.61
N THR A 110 10.10 -0.03 -5.31
CA THR A 110 8.97 0.88 -5.57
C THR A 110 8.62 1.67 -4.32
N LEU A 111 8.44 2.98 -4.49
CA LEU A 111 8.09 3.93 -3.44
C LEU A 111 6.93 4.79 -3.92
N ASP A 112 6.11 5.27 -3.01
CA ASP A 112 5.13 6.31 -3.30
C ASP A 112 5.77 7.70 -3.19
N THR A 113 5.10 8.72 -3.68
CA THR A 113 5.62 10.10 -3.77
C THR A 113 6.00 10.68 -2.40
N ASP A 114 5.31 10.27 -1.34
CA ASP A 114 5.49 10.70 0.04
C ASP A 114 6.37 9.76 0.87
N THR A 115 6.82 8.64 0.27
CA THR A 115 7.65 7.64 0.96
C THR A 115 9.11 8.06 0.98
N GLN A 116 9.68 8.12 2.16
CA GLN A 116 11.09 8.40 2.39
C GLN A 116 11.88 7.10 2.54
N LEU A 117 12.95 6.97 1.77
CA LEU A 117 13.90 5.86 1.83
C LEU A 117 15.10 6.26 2.72
N PRO A 118 15.24 5.72 3.93
CA PRO A 118 16.39 6.00 4.77
C PRO A 118 17.70 5.56 4.13
N ARG A 119 18.78 6.13 4.64
CA ARG A 119 20.13 5.77 4.21
C ARG A 119 20.36 4.26 4.42
N ASP A 120 21.06 3.64 3.45
CA ASP A 120 21.43 2.23 3.42
C ASP A 120 20.26 1.23 3.30
N SER A 121 19.00 1.66 3.38
CA SER A 121 17.82 0.78 3.23
C SER A 121 17.80 0.04 1.89
N ALA A 122 18.23 0.69 0.80
CA ALA A 122 18.31 0.03 -0.52
C ALA A 122 19.24 -1.19 -0.50
N ARG A 123 20.38 -1.10 0.20
CA ARG A 123 21.32 -2.23 0.36
C ARG A 123 20.73 -3.36 1.19
N GLN A 124 20.00 -3.02 2.25
CA GLN A 124 19.32 -4.00 3.10
C GLN A 124 18.23 -4.74 2.29
N PHE A 125 17.45 -4.01 1.49
CA PHE A 125 16.48 -4.60 0.55
C PHE A 125 17.14 -5.59 -0.40
N ILE A 126 18.23 -5.17 -1.08
CA ILE A 126 18.93 -6.00 -2.05
C ILE A 126 19.56 -7.21 -1.38
N GLY A 127 20.19 -7.02 -0.22
CA GLY A 127 20.79 -8.11 0.55
C GLY A 127 19.78 -9.19 0.95
N ALA A 128 18.61 -8.78 1.43
CA ALA A 128 17.52 -9.69 1.77
C ALA A 128 16.94 -10.38 0.53
N MET A 129 16.67 -9.64 -0.56
CA MET A 129 16.11 -10.22 -1.79
C MET A 129 17.08 -11.17 -2.50
N ALA A 130 18.39 -10.88 -2.46
CA ALA A 130 19.42 -11.72 -3.07
C ALA A 130 19.80 -12.93 -2.21
N HIS A 131 19.34 -13.01 -0.95
CA HIS A 131 19.67 -14.11 -0.06
C HIS A 131 19.17 -15.45 -0.60
N PRO A 132 20.00 -16.52 -0.59
CA PRO A 132 19.62 -17.81 -1.19
C PRO A 132 18.34 -18.43 -0.65
N LEU A 133 18.03 -18.25 0.65
CA LEU A 133 16.82 -18.77 1.28
C LEU A 133 15.55 -17.99 0.85
N ASN A 134 15.69 -16.77 0.37
CA ASN A 134 14.58 -15.95 -0.09
C ASN A 134 14.34 -16.08 -1.61
N LYS A 135 15.19 -16.86 -2.32
CA LYS A 135 15.10 -17.00 -3.77
C LYS A 135 13.74 -17.56 -4.18
N PRO A 136 12.96 -16.84 -4.99
CA PRO A 136 11.61 -17.26 -5.34
C PRO A 136 11.59 -18.45 -6.30
N LYS A 137 10.60 -19.35 -6.12
CA LYS A 137 10.34 -20.48 -7.01
C LYS A 137 8.92 -20.39 -7.55
N TYR A 138 8.82 -20.24 -8.86
CA TYR A 138 7.54 -20.22 -9.56
C TYR A 138 7.04 -21.63 -9.86
N ASP A 139 5.84 -21.96 -9.40
CA ASP A 139 5.17 -23.22 -9.71
C ASP A 139 4.26 -23.04 -10.93
N LYS A 140 4.63 -23.69 -12.04
CA LYS A 140 3.87 -23.63 -13.30
C LYS A 140 2.47 -24.24 -13.18
N THR A 141 2.27 -25.25 -12.32
CA THR A 141 0.98 -25.90 -12.11
C THR A 141 0.05 -25.02 -11.31
N ARG A 142 0.56 -24.44 -10.24
CA ARG A 142 -0.18 -23.50 -9.38
C ARG A 142 -0.19 -22.08 -9.92
N GLN A 143 0.61 -21.79 -10.93
CA GLN A 143 0.72 -20.49 -11.60
C GLN A 143 0.98 -19.30 -10.64
N ARG A 144 1.76 -19.54 -9.60
CA ARG A 144 2.17 -18.53 -8.60
C ARG A 144 3.51 -18.92 -7.98
N VAL A 145 4.12 -18.00 -7.28
CA VAL A 145 5.30 -18.28 -6.45
C VAL A 145 4.85 -19.06 -5.21
N THR A 146 5.51 -20.18 -4.91
CA THR A 146 5.14 -21.07 -3.79
C THR A 146 6.22 -21.18 -2.73
N ASP A 147 7.46 -20.81 -3.05
CA ASP A 147 8.60 -20.86 -2.15
C ASP A 147 9.49 -19.63 -2.37
N GLY A 148 10.20 -19.17 -1.34
CA GLY A 148 10.90 -17.90 -1.39
C GLY A 148 9.95 -16.71 -1.54
N TYR A 149 10.48 -15.54 -1.95
CA TYR A 149 9.74 -14.29 -2.09
C TYR A 149 10.15 -13.56 -3.35
N SER A 150 9.21 -13.22 -4.21
CA SER A 150 9.50 -12.31 -5.33
C SER A 150 9.22 -10.85 -4.98
N ILE A 151 8.58 -10.60 -3.85
CA ILE A 151 8.36 -9.27 -3.28
C ILE A 151 8.79 -9.30 -1.81
N LEU A 152 9.55 -8.29 -1.36
CA LEU A 152 9.79 -8.05 0.05
C LEU A 152 9.29 -6.65 0.41
N GLN A 153 8.34 -6.62 1.35
CA GLN A 153 7.73 -5.40 1.84
C GLN A 153 8.44 -4.94 3.11
N PRO A 154 8.81 -3.65 3.26
CA PRO A 154 9.36 -3.11 4.49
C PRO A 154 8.26 -2.82 5.50
N ARG A 155 8.67 -2.53 6.73
CA ARG A 155 7.82 -1.81 7.67
C ARG A 155 7.65 -0.37 7.21
N VAL A 156 6.49 0.19 7.50
CA VAL A 156 6.20 1.60 7.19
C VAL A 156 5.74 2.31 8.46
N ALA A 157 6.36 3.43 8.78
CA ALA A 157 5.98 4.30 9.89
C ALA A 157 5.70 5.73 9.40
N TYR A 158 5.05 6.53 10.23
CA TYR A 158 4.84 7.92 9.92
C TYR A 158 6.02 8.77 10.39
N SER A 159 6.38 9.77 9.59
CA SER A 159 7.44 10.71 9.94
C SER A 159 7.01 11.62 11.08
N LEU A 160 7.91 11.90 12.04
CA LEU A 160 7.64 12.83 13.14
C LEU A 160 7.18 14.23 12.67
N PRO A 161 7.79 14.84 11.64
CA PRO A 161 7.28 16.09 11.11
C PRO A 161 5.85 16.00 10.59
N GLY A 162 5.49 14.89 9.90
CA GLY A 162 4.16 14.66 9.38
C GLY A 162 3.10 14.52 10.47
N THR A 163 3.42 13.82 11.57
CA THR A 163 2.48 13.62 12.69
C THR A 163 2.24 14.88 13.50
N ASN A 164 3.09 15.90 13.40
CA ASN A 164 2.93 17.16 14.14
C ASN A 164 2.27 18.30 13.33
N ARG A 165 1.87 18.05 12.08
CA ARG A 165 1.30 19.09 11.20
C ARG A 165 -0.11 19.54 11.60
N SER A 166 -0.91 18.68 12.24
CA SER A 166 -2.27 18.97 12.65
C SER A 166 -2.65 18.22 13.93
N GLU A 167 -3.72 18.67 14.62
CA GLU A 167 -4.27 17.93 15.78
C GLU A 167 -4.77 16.54 15.36
N PHE A 168 -5.36 16.42 14.18
CA PHE A 168 -5.78 15.14 13.63
C PHE A 168 -4.59 14.21 13.41
N ALA A 169 -3.54 14.68 12.74
CA ALA A 169 -2.32 13.90 12.53
C ALA A 169 -1.64 13.53 13.85
N ARG A 170 -1.65 14.41 14.86
CA ARG A 170 -1.11 14.14 16.20
C ARG A 170 -1.91 13.08 16.94
N LEU A 171 -3.23 13.08 16.78
CA LEU A 171 -4.10 12.11 17.43
C LEU A 171 -3.94 10.71 16.82
N PHE A 172 -3.88 10.58 15.47
CA PHE A 172 -3.92 9.31 14.77
C PHE A 172 -2.57 8.86 14.19
N GLY A 173 -1.65 9.76 13.84
CA GLY A 173 -0.39 9.47 13.17
C GLY A 173 0.73 8.93 14.07
N ASN A 174 0.54 8.91 15.39
CA ASN A 174 1.54 8.38 16.32
C ASN A 174 1.52 6.85 16.49
N GLU A 175 0.65 6.16 15.78
CA GLU A 175 0.68 4.71 15.70
C GLU A 175 1.57 4.27 14.55
N PRO A 176 2.46 3.30 14.74
CA PRO A 176 3.29 2.79 13.65
C PRO A 176 2.41 2.08 12.61
N GLY A 177 2.60 2.46 11.35
CA GLY A 177 2.05 1.75 10.18
C GLY A 177 0.64 2.16 9.75
N ILE A 178 0.45 2.16 8.44
CA ILE A 178 -0.82 2.45 7.77
C ILE A 178 -1.76 1.24 7.82
N ASP A 179 -1.19 0.06 7.72
CA ASP A 179 -1.88 -1.22 7.73
C ASP A 179 -1.51 -1.99 9.01
N PRO A 180 -2.44 -2.73 9.64
CA PRO A 180 -2.12 -3.62 10.75
C PRO A 180 -0.96 -4.57 10.47
N TYR A 181 -0.79 -4.99 9.23
CA TYR A 181 0.28 -5.89 8.80
C TYR A 181 1.68 -5.25 8.74
N THR A 182 1.79 -3.93 8.81
CA THR A 182 3.08 -3.22 8.76
C THR A 182 3.51 -2.61 10.08
N ARG A 183 2.65 -2.69 11.10
CA ARG A 183 2.89 -2.07 12.42
C ARG A 183 3.86 -2.86 13.29
N ALA A 184 3.79 -4.16 13.19
CA ALA A 184 4.56 -5.05 14.06
C ALA A 184 5.90 -5.43 13.43
N ILE A 185 6.86 -5.80 14.27
CA ILE A 185 8.11 -6.46 13.85
C ILE A 185 7.80 -7.84 13.27
N SER A 186 6.65 -8.41 13.63
CA SER A 186 6.15 -9.73 13.26
C SER A 186 4.81 -9.58 12.52
N ASP A 187 4.66 -10.29 11.42
CA ASP A 187 3.41 -10.44 10.68
C ASP A 187 2.87 -11.84 10.94
N VAL A 188 1.68 -11.93 11.55
CA VAL A 188 1.05 -13.21 11.92
C VAL A 188 0.90 -14.14 10.71
N TYR A 189 0.62 -13.62 9.53
CA TYR A 189 0.52 -14.44 8.32
C TYR A 189 1.89 -14.98 7.90
N GLN A 190 2.94 -14.15 7.98
CA GLN A 190 4.28 -14.60 7.66
C GLN A 190 4.80 -15.61 8.67
N ASP A 191 4.57 -15.38 9.95
CA ASP A 191 5.06 -16.26 11.03
C ASP A 191 4.37 -17.64 10.99
N LEU A 192 3.07 -17.68 10.71
CA LEU A 192 2.30 -18.93 10.68
C LEU A 192 2.33 -19.63 9.31
N PHE A 193 2.36 -18.88 8.22
CA PHE A 193 2.17 -19.40 6.86
C PHE A 193 3.35 -19.10 5.92
N GLY A 194 4.37 -18.39 6.39
CA GLY A 194 5.53 -18.00 5.60
C GLY A 194 5.21 -17.05 4.43
N GLU A 195 4.13 -16.27 4.52
CA GLU A 195 3.68 -15.37 3.47
C GLU A 195 3.06 -14.10 4.06
N GLY A 196 3.73 -12.95 3.89
CA GLY A 196 3.23 -11.64 4.31
C GLY A 196 2.21 -11.03 3.36
N SER A 197 1.79 -9.79 3.66
CA SER A 197 0.93 -8.97 2.81
C SER A 197 1.74 -7.92 2.07
N PHE A 198 1.28 -7.45 0.90
CA PHE A 198 1.91 -6.39 0.12
C PHE A 198 1.02 -5.16 0.04
N ILE A 199 1.58 -3.98 0.26
CA ILE A 199 0.89 -2.68 0.25
C ILE A 199 1.44 -1.73 -0.83
N GLY A 200 2.09 -2.29 -1.85
CA GLY A 200 2.57 -1.52 -3.00
C GLY A 200 3.93 -0.84 -2.84
N LYS A 201 4.66 -1.10 -1.73
CA LYS A 201 5.98 -0.54 -1.46
C LYS A 201 6.96 -1.61 -1.06
N GLY A 202 8.18 -1.54 -1.56
CA GLY A 202 9.21 -2.53 -1.27
C GLY A 202 10.04 -2.88 -2.49
N ILE A 203 10.73 -3.99 -2.42
CA ILE A 203 11.57 -4.51 -3.51
C ILE A 203 10.93 -5.73 -4.16
N TYR A 204 11.05 -5.84 -5.47
CA TYR A 204 10.64 -7.04 -6.19
C TYR A 204 11.66 -7.48 -7.25
N ASP A 205 11.68 -8.78 -7.54
CA ASP A 205 12.43 -9.36 -8.66
C ASP A 205 11.64 -9.15 -9.95
N VAL A 206 12.23 -8.44 -10.92
CA VAL A 206 11.54 -8.01 -12.15
C VAL A 206 11.07 -9.19 -12.98
N ASP A 207 11.88 -10.23 -13.13
CA ASP A 207 11.56 -11.38 -13.96
C ASP A 207 10.39 -12.17 -13.38
N LEU A 208 10.45 -12.46 -12.10
CA LEU A 208 9.42 -13.24 -11.41
C LEU A 208 8.12 -12.45 -11.23
N PHE A 209 8.23 -11.16 -11.00
CA PHE A 209 7.07 -10.27 -10.91
C PHE A 209 6.33 -10.24 -12.25
N GLU A 210 7.05 -9.99 -13.35
CA GLU A 210 6.46 -9.99 -14.70
C GLU A 210 5.90 -11.37 -15.08
N GLN A 211 6.67 -12.46 -14.89
CA GLN A 211 6.22 -13.81 -15.18
C GLN A 211 4.94 -14.19 -14.44
N THR A 212 4.82 -13.70 -13.20
CA THR A 212 3.71 -14.07 -12.31
C THR A 212 2.45 -13.25 -12.58
N LEU A 213 2.60 -11.98 -12.95
CA LEU A 213 1.47 -11.03 -12.99
C LEU A 213 1.01 -10.67 -14.41
N LYS A 214 1.82 -10.95 -15.43
CA LYS A 214 1.48 -10.68 -16.84
C LYS A 214 0.13 -11.28 -17.20
N ASP A 215 -0.75 -10.47 -17.79
CA ASP A 215 -2.09 -10.86 -18.27
C ASP A 215 -3.01 -11.50 -17.22
N ARG A 216 -2.74 -11.21 -15.91
CA ARG A 216 -3.54 -11.76 -14.80
C ARG A 216 -4.74 -10.93 -14.44
N PHE A 217 -4.65 -9.64 -14.64
CA PHE A 217 -5.65 -8.71 -14.17
C PHE A 217 -6.46 -8.16 -15.35
N PRO A 218 -7.80 -8.11 -15.23
CA PRO A 218 -8.62 -7.47 -16.22
C PRO A 218 -8.36 -5.96 -16.23
N GLU A 219 -8.28 -5.39 -17.42
CA GLU A 219 -8.04 -3.97 -17.60
C GLU A 219 -9.18 -3.11 -17.04
N ASN A 220 -8.87 -1.95 -16.47
CA ASN A 220 -9.80 -0.95 -15.95
C ASN A 220 -10.80 -1.47 -14.89
N ARG A 221 -10.46 -2.53 -14.15
CA ARG A 221 -11.36 -3.12 -13.16
C ARG A 221 -10.83 -3.10 -11.74
N ILE A 222 -9.55 -2.84 -11.53
CA ILE A 222 -8.92 -2.96 -10.22
C ILE A 222 -8.17 -1.67 -9.90
N LEU A 223 -8.59 -0.96 -8.84
CA LEU A 223 -7.94 0.26 -8.35
C LEU A 223 -6.80 -0.03 -7.39
N SER A 224 -6.99 -1.03 -6.52
CA SER A 224 -5.99 -1.48 -5.54
C SER A 224 -5.60 -2.91 -5.89
N HIS A 225 -4.38 -3.11 -6.36
CA HIS A 225 -3.89 -4.40 -6.86
C HIS A 225 -2.83 -5.02 -5.96
N ASP A 226 -2.30 -4.24 -5.02
CA ASP A 226 -1.13 -4.61 -4.22
C ASP A 226 -1.32 -5.94 -3.49
N LEU A 227 -2.49 -6.13 -2.85
CA LEU A 227 -2.82 -7.39 -2.16
C LEU A 227 -2.77 -8.59 -3.09
N LEU A 228 -3.34 -8.47 -4.31
CA LEU A 228 -3.33 -9.56 -5.29
C LEU A 228 -1.92 -9.83 -5.81
N GLU A 229 -1.14 -8.80 -6.08
CA GLU A 229 0.26 -8.96 -6.48
C GLU A 229 1.03 -9.76 -5.42
N GLY A 230 0.86 -9.41 -4.13
CA GLY A 230 1.42 -10.17 -3.02
C GLY A 230 0.96 -11.62 -2.97
N CYS A 231 -0.31 -11.89 -3.27
CA CYS A 231 -0.86 -13.26 -3.27
C CYS A 231 -0.32 -14.13 -4.43
N TYR A 232 -0.10 -13.56 -5.61
CA TYR A 232 0.47 -14.28 -6.75
C TYR A 232 1.98 -14.39 -6.67
N ALA A 233 2.64 -13.29 -6.38
CA ALA A 233 4.09 -13.16 -6.40
C ALA A 233 4.75 -13.56 -5.07
N ARG A 234 3.96 -13.91 -4.06
CA ARG A 234 4.38 -14.25 -2.70
C ARG A 234 5.26 -13.18 -2.07
N SER A 235 4.65 -12.35 -1.26
CA SER A 235 5.34 -11.31 -0.51
C SER A 235 5.82 -11.79 0.85
N GLY A 236 6.94 -11.24 1.32
CA GLY A 236 7.44 -11.39 2.68
C GLY A 236 7.62 -10.04 3.36
N LEU A 237 7.51 -9.99 4.69
CA LEU A 237 7.81 -8.81 5.48
C LEU A 237 9.31 -8.75 5.79
N LEU A 238 9.94 -7.64 5.47
CA LEU A 238 11.31 -7.31 5.85
C LEU A 238 11.27 -6.38 7.06
N SER A 239 11.35 -6.95 8.25
CA SER A 239 11.17 -6.26 9.52
C SER A 239 12.33 -5.30 9.87
N ASP A 240 13.52 -5.51 9.29
CA ASP A 240 14.72 -4.71 9.56
C ASP A 240 14.76 -3.40 8.77
N VAL A 241 13.94 -3.27 7.72
CA VAL A 241 13.86 -2.06 6.92
C VAL A 241 12.60 -1.28 7.28
N LEU A 242 12.79 -0.01 7.63
CA LEU A 242 11.72 0.92 7.97
C LEU A 242 11.70 2.07 6.99
N LEU A 243 10.58 2.28 6.32
CA LEU A 243 10.29 3.46 5.49
C LEU A 243 9.42 4.44 6.28
N PHE A 244 9.48 5.72 5.89
CA PHE A 244 8.66 6.76 6.52
C PHE A 244 7.73 7.41 5.50
N GLU A 245 6.52 7.71 5.95
CA GLU A 245 5.48 8.38 5.17
C GLU A 245 4.89 9.56 5.94
N GLU A 246 4.13 10.39 5.23
CA GLU A 246 3.38 11.47 5.86
C GLU A 246 1.97 11.00 6.24
N TYR A 247 1.52 11.40 7.42
CA TYR A 247 0.13 11.16 7.83
C TYR A 247 -0.78 12.23 7.20
N PRO A 248 -2.03 11.88 6.80
CA PRO A 248 -3.00 12.87 6.33
C PRO A 248 -3.21 13.99 7.34
N GLU A 249 -3.20 15.24 6.86
CA GLU A 249 -3.34 16.40 7.72
C GLU A 249 -4.77 16.60 8.24
N SER A 250 -5.77 16.02 7.58
CA SER A 250 -7.18 16.16 7.93
C SER A 250 -7.96 14.86 7.82
N TYR A 251 -9.03 14.76 8.60
CA TYR A 251 -9.97 13.66 8.55
C TYR A 251 -10.57 13.48 7.14
N ARG A 252 -10.89 14.58 6.45
CA ARG A 252 -11.40 14.52 5.08
C ARG A 252 -10.43 13.83 4.12
N THR A 253 -9.16 14.23 4.14
CA THR A 253 -8.13 13.62 3.31
C THR A 253 -7.95 12.13 3.62
N ASP A 254 -8.05 11.76 4.90
CA ASP A 254 -7.97 10.37 5.33
C ASP A 254 -9.18 9.56 4.84
N VAL A 255 -10.40 10.10 4.94
CA VAL A 255 -11.62 9.47 4.40
C VAL A 255 -11.51 9.28 2.89
N GLU A 256 -11.07 10.29 2.14
CA GLU A 256 -10.90 10.19 0.68
C GLU A 256 -9.88 9.10 0.30
N ARG A 257 -8.82 8.92 1.10
CA ARG A 257 -7.83 7.85 0.93
C ARG A 257 -8.44 6.48 1.22
N ARG A 258 -9.10 6.33 2.38
CA ARG A 258 -9.74 5.05 2.80
C ARG A 258 -10.87 4.64 1.87
N SER A 259 -11.66 5.58 1.36
CA SER A 259 -12.71 5.31 0.35
C SER A 259 -12.14 4.67 -0.91
N ARG A 260 -10.99 5.15 -1.39
CA ARG A 260 -10.32 4.53 -2.56
C ARG A 260 -9.83 3.11 -2.27
N TRP A 261 -9.33 2.85 -1.06
CA TRP A 261 -8.91 1.51 -0.65
C TRP A 261 -10.10 0.56 -0.53
N ILE A 262 -11.17 0.95 0.18
CA ILE A 262 -12.40 0.16 0.29
C ILE A 262 -12.94 -0.20 -1.10
N ARG A 263 -13.05 0.79 -1.99
CA ARG A 263 -13.50 0.55 -3.36
C ARG A 263 -12.60 -0.42 -4.11
N GLY A 264 -11.28 -0.29 -3.95
CA GLY A 264 -10.30 -1.22 -4.52
C GLY A 264 -10.44 -2.63 -3.98
N ASP A 265 -10.59 -2.80 -2.66
CA ASP A 265 -10.77 -4.11 -2.02
C ASP A 265 -12.03 -4.82 -2.51
N TRP A 266 -13.16 -4.11 -2.66
CA TRP A 266 -14.40 -4.69 -3.15
C TRP A 266 -14.35 -5.09 -4.63
N GLN A 267 -13.48 -4.50 -5.41
CA GLN A 267 -13.21 -4.94 -6.78
C GLN A 267 -12.49 -6.30 -6.84
N LEU A 268 -11.97 -6.79 -5.72
CA LEU A 268 -11.32 -8.10 -5.62
C LEU A 268 -12.30 -9.26 -5.36
N ILE A 269 -13.59 -9.01 -5.16
CA ILE A 269 -14.61 -10.07 -4.95
C ILE A 269 -14.53 -11.22 -5.97
N PRO A 270 -14.29 -11.00 -7.27
CA PRO A 270 -14.17 -12.11 -8.22
C PRO A 270 -13.12 -13.15 -7.83
N TRP A 271 -12.06 -12.74 -7.10
CA TRP A 271 -11.00 -13.66 -6.65
C TRP A 271 -11.40 -14.54 -5.45
N LEU A 272 -12.58 -14.33 -4.89
CA LEU A 272 -13.17 -15.24 -3.90
C LEU A 272 -13.82 -16.47 -4.55
N PHE A 273 -14.06 -16.46 -5.84
CA PHE A 273 -14.69 -17.56 -6.56
C PHE A 273 -13.65 -18.50 -7.22
N PRO A 274 -14.02 -19.80 -7.40
CA PRO A 274 -13.10 -20.79 -8.00
C PRO A 274 -12.73 -20.50 -9.45
N VAL A 275 -13.54 -19.72 -10.15
CA VAL A 275 -13.39 -19.38 -11.56
C VAL A 275 -13.31 -17.87 -11.71
N LEU A 276 -12.24 -17.41 -12.35
CA LEU A 276 -11.99 -15.99 -12.59
C LEU A 276 -12.50 -15.59 -13.98
N PRO A 277 -13.11 -14.39 -14.09
CA PRO A 277 -13.39 -13.80 -15.40
C PRO A 277 -12.05 -13.42 -16.05
N ASN A 278 -11.75 -13.97 -17.21
CA ASN A 278 -10.61 -13.55 -18.01
C ASN A 278 -11.00 -12.35 -18.88
N GLY A 279 -10.07 -11.42 -19.09
CA GLY A 279 -10.28 -10.24 -19.93
C GLY A 279 -10.76 -10.57 -21.35
N ASN A 280 -10.45 -11.76 -21.86
CA ASN A 280 -10.82 -12.25 -23.20
C ASN A 280 -12.08 -13.16 -23.20
N GLY A 281 -12.89 -13.15 -22.15
CA GLY A 281 -14.14 -13.94 -22.09
C GLY A 281 -13.97 -15.44 -21.74
N ALA A 282 -12.75 -15.95 -21.71
CA ALA A 282 -12.48 -17.33 -21.28
C ALA A 282 -12.44 -17.40 -19.73
N SER A 283 -13.11 -18.37 -19.14
CA SER A 283 -13.02 -18.62 -17.70
C SER A 283 -11.72 -19.31 -17.34
N ARG A 284 -11.09 -18.92 -16.22
CA ARG A 284 -9.83 -19.48 -15.74
C ARG A 284 -9.99 -19.95 -14.30
N LYS A 285 -9.40 -21.09 -13.96
CA LYS A 285 -9.35 -21.57 -12.59
C LYS A 285 -8.56 -20.58 -11.72
N ASN A 286 -9.10 -20.23 -10.56
CA ASN A 286 -8.44 -19.37 -9.60
C ASN A 286 -7.25 -20.10 -8.95
N PRO A 287 -6.00 -19.60 -9.07
CA PRO A 287 -4.82 -20.26 -8.53
C PRO A 287 -4.49 -19.83 -7.11
N LEU A 288 -5.27 -18.92 -6.52
CA LEU A 288 -5.01 -18.38 -5.18
C LEU A 288 -5.15 -19.45 -4.09
N SER A 289 -4.36 -19.28 -3.04
CA SER A 289 -4.42 -20.15 -1.86
C SER A 289 -5.60 -19.79 -0.95
N LEU A 290 -5.94 -20.69 -0.03
CA LEU A 290 -6.91 -20.39 1.01
C LEU A 290 -6.49 -19.18 1.88
N LEU A 291 -5.19 -19.02 2.14
CA LEU A 291 -4.66 -17.85 2.83
C LEU A 291 -4.91 -16.56 2.04
N SER A 292 -4.68 -16.56 0.72
CA SER A 292 -4.97 -15.42 -0.14
C SER A 292 -6.45 -15.06 -0.13
N TRP A 293 -7.31 -16.11 -0.20
CA TRP A 293 -8.76 -15.94 -0.08
C TRP A 293 -9.13 -15.29 1.27
N TRP A 294 -8.54 -15.77 2.37
CA TRP A 294 -8.76 -15.21 3.69
C TRP A 294 -8.32 -13.74 3.80
N LYS A 295 -7.15 -13.38 3.25
CA LYS A 295 -6.66 -11.99 3.23
C LYS A 295 -7.63 -11.04 2.52
N ILE A 296 -8.19 -11.46 1.38
CA ILE A 296 -9.23 -10.70 0.65
C ILE A 296 -10.47 -10.55 1.52
N MET A 297 -10.99 -11.66 2.07
CA MET A 297 -12.18 -11.64 2.94
C MET A 297 -12.00 -10.75 4.17
N ASP A 298 -10.82 -10.76 4.78
CA ASP A 298 -10.53 -9.93 5.95
C ASP A 298 -10.56 -8.43 5.63
N ASN A 299 -10.04 -8.02 4.46
CA ASN A 299 -10.16 -6.63 4.01
C ASN A 299 -11.63 -6.22 3.80
N LEU A 300 -12.42 -7.05 3.13
CA LEU A 300 -13.84 -6.78 2.94
C LEU A 300 -14.59 -6.68 4.27
N ARG A 301 -14.36 -7.62 5.17
CA ARG A 301 -14.95 -7.62 6.51
C ARG A 301 -14.63 -6.35 7.29
N ARG A 302 -13.37 -5.89 7.24
CA ARG A 302 -12.94 -4.67 7.94
C ARG A 302 -13.69 -3.42 7.47
N SER A 303 -13.97 -3.31 6.19
CA SER A 303 -14.72 -2.17 5.62
C SER A 303 -16.20 -2.14 6.06
N LEU A 304 -16.76 -3.27 6.49
CA LEU A 304 -18.14 -3.38 6.97
C LEU A 304 -18.30 -3.08 8.48
N ILE A 305 -17.20 -3.00 9.24
CA ILE A 305 -17.27 -2.81 10.71
C ILE A 305 -18.06 -1.57 11.11
N PRO A 306 -17.83 -0.35 10.53
CA PRO A 306 -18.62 0.82 10.93
C PRO A 306 -20.12 0.65 10.70
N SER A 307 -20.49 0.06 9.57
CA SER A 307 -21.90 -0.19 9.21
C SER A 307 -22.54 -1.21 10.13
N ALA A 308 -21.81 -2.27 10.48
CA ALA A 308 -22.30 -3.31 11.40
C ALA A 308 -22.49 -2.76 12.82
N LEU A 309 -21.56 -1.95 13.33
CA LEU A 309 -21.67 -1.31 14.63
C LEU A 309 -22.84 -0.31 14.70
N LEU A 310 -23.02 0.50 13.64
CA LEU A 310 -24.15 1.42 13.56
C LEU A 310 -25.47 0.66 13.50
N LEU A 311 -25.55 -0.40 12.69
CA LEU A 311 -26.73 -1.25 12.61
C LEU A 311 -27.05 -1.91 13.95
N LEU A 312 -26.03 -2.39 14.67
CA LEU A 312 -26.20 -2.97 16.01
C LEU A 312 -26.75 -1.96 17.02
N LEU A 313 -26.25 -0.71 17.00
CA LEU A 313 -26.78 0.37 17.85
C LEU A 313 -28.24 0.67 17.54
N ILE A 314 -28.59 0.85 16.28
CA ILE A 314 -29.96 1.17 15.85
C ILE A 314 -30.91 0.00 16.22
N SER A 315 -30.50 -1.24 15.92
CA SER A 315 -31.28 -2.42 16.26
C SER A 315 -31.45 -2.58 17.77
N GLY A 316 -30.40 -2.29 18.54
CA GLY A 316 -30.44 -2.30 20.00
C GLY A 316 -31.41 -1.27 20.60
N TRP A 317 -31.57 -0.14 19.94
CA TRP A 317 -32.47 0.92 20.42
C TRP A 317 -33.94 0.73 19.99
N ILE A 318 -34.18 0.14 18.81
CA ILE A 318 -35.52 0.06 18.21
C ILE A 318 -36.15 -1.32 18.36
N ILE A 319 -35.37 -2.40 18.21
CA ILE A 319 -35.88 -3.76 18.03
C ILE A 319 -35.56 -4.63 19.23
N LEU A 320 -34.33 -4.55 19.75
CA LEU A 320 -33.85 -5.46 20.78
C LEU A 320 -34.23 -5.00 22.19
N GLN A 321 -34.39 -5.97 23.10
CA GLN A 321 -34.60 -5.65 24.51
C GLN A 321 -33.32 -5.09 25.14
N SER A 322 -33.46 -4.19 26.13
CA SER A 322 -32.36 -3.60 26.89
C SER A 322 -31.41 -2.73 26.04
N SER A 323 -31.90 -1.60 25.54
CA SER A 323 -31.12 -0.63 24.72
C SER A 323 -29.76 -0.26 25.35
N TRP A 324 -29.70 -0.14 26.67
CA TRP A 324 -28.45 0.10 27.40
C TRP A 324 -27.41 -1.00 27.24
N PHE A 325 -27.86 -2.26 27.27
CA PHE A 325 -26.95 -3.41 27.09
C PHE A 325 -26.26 -3.34 25.73
N TRP A 326 -27.00 -3.14 24.65
CA TRP A 326 -26.45 -3.09 23.30
C TRP A 326 -25.55 -1.88 23.07
N THR A 327 -25.90 -0.74 23.68
CA THR A 327 -25.02 0.43 23.69
C THR A 327 -23.68 0.11 24.36
N LEU A 328 -23.71 -0.53 25.55
CA LEU A 328 -22.51 -0.95 26.27
C LEU A 328 -21.69 -1.99 25.47
N VAL A 329 -22.36 -2.90 24.76
CA VAL A 329 -21.69 -3.87 23.89
C VAL A 329 -20.89 -3.15 22.81
N VAL A 330 -21.48 -2.16 22.11
CA VAL A 330 -20.77 -1.40 21.06
C VAL A 330 -19.61 -0.59 21.65
N PHE A 331 -19.82 0.07 22.78
CA PHE A 331 -18.73 0.76 23.49
C PHE A 331 -17.63 -0.23 23.91
N GLY A 332 -18.01 -1.41 24.42
CA GLY A 332 -17.08 -2.47 24.78
C GLY A 332 -16.23 -2.92 23.58
N ILE A 333 -16.85 -3.18 22.43
CA ILE A 333 -16.13 -3.58 21.21
C ILE A 333 -15.07 -2.52 20.81
N ILE A 334 -15.38 -1.26 20.98
CA ILE A 334 -14.48 -0.15 20.59
C ILE A 334 -13.39 0.09 21.64
N LEU A 335 -13.73 0.05 22.93
CA LEU A 335 -12.85 0.47 24.02
C LEU A 335 -12.02 -0.67 24.62
N ILE A 336 -12.55 -1.89 24.71
CA ILE A 336 -11.87 -2.98 25.40
C ILE A 336 -10.52 -3.33 24.75
N PRO A 337 -10.39 -3.48 23.41
CA PRO A 337 -9.12 -3.87 22.81
C PRO A 337 -7.97 -2.87 23.10
N PRO A 338 -8.13 -1.53 22.89
CA PRO A 338 -7.07 -0.59 23.20
C PRO A 338 -6.77 -0.51 24.70
N LEU A 339 -7.78 -0.61 25.57
CA LEU A 339 -7.57 -0.59 27.01
C LEU A 339 -6.81 -1.84 27.50
N LEU A 340 -7.07 -3.02 26.95
CA LEU A 340 -6.32 -4.23 27.27
C LEU A 340 -4.83 -4.06 26.92
N ILE A 341 -4.50 -3.49 25.79
CA ILE A 341 -3.14 -3.16 25.41
C ILE A 341 -2.50 -2.25 26.46
N SER A 342 -3.22 -1.22 26.91
CA SER A 342 -2.74 -0.30 27.94
C SER A 342 -2.49 -1.01 29.29
N VAL A 343 -3.35 -1.95 29.67
CA VAL A 343 -3.18 -2.78 30.87
C VAL A 343 -1.92 -3.64 30.76
N VAL A 344 -1.68 -4.28 29.62
CA VAL A 344 -0.45 -5.06 29.40
C VAL A 344 0.80 -4.18 29.58
N HIS A 345 0.77 -2.96 29.02
CA HIS A 345 1.89 -2.03 29.18
C HIS A 345 2.14 -1.58 30.61
N ILE A 346 1.15 -1.59 31.52
CA ILE A 346 1.36 -1.32 32.94
C ILE A 346 2.37 -2.29 33.53
N PHE A 347 2.28 -3.57 33.15
CA PHE A 347 3.14 -4.63 33.67
C PHE A 347 4.48 -4.76 32.93
N GLN A 348 4.60 -4.17 31.74
CA GLN A 348 5.82 -4.21 30.91
C GLN A 348 6.65 -2.93 31.06
N LYS A 349 7.11 -2.64 32.28
CA LYS A 349 7.95 -1.48 32.51
C LYS A 349 9.39 -1.77 32.03
N PRO A 350 9.98 -0.93 31.14
CA PRO A 350 11.40 -1.01 30.81
C PRO A 350 12.27 -0.71 32.04
N GLU A 351 13.42 -1.39 32.15
CA GLU A 351 14.31 -1.27 33.31
C GLU A 351 14.92 0.13 33.49
N ASP A 352 15.16 0.81 32.36
CA ASP A 352 15.79 2.13 32.28
C ASP A 352 14.82 3.30 32.50
N VAL A 353 13.50 3.03 32.65
CA VAL A 353 12.46 4.07 32.81
C VAL A 353 12.04 4.21 34.28
N ILE A 354 11.99 5.44 34.79
CA ILE A 354 11.49 5.75 36.13
C ILE A 354 9.97 5.52 36.21
N LEU A 355 9.48 4.91 37.28
CA LEU A 355 8.07 4.59 37.50
C LEU A 355 7.11 5.76 37.19
N ARG A 356 7.44 6.96 37.68
CA ARG A 356 6.64 8.15 37.43
C ARG A 356 6.53 8.50 35.93
N GLN A 357 7.60 8.33 35.17
CA GLN A 357 7.60 8.58 33.73
C GLN A 357 6.84 7.48 32.98
N HIS A 358 6.98 6.23 33.42
CA HIS A 358 6.25 5.09 32.90
C HIS A 358 4.73 5.30 33.04
N PHE A 359 4.21 5.56 34.23
CA PHE A 359 2.78 5.84 34.44
C PHE A 359 2.30 7.08 33.70
N LYS A 360 3.10 8.14 33.60
CA LYS A 360 2.76 9.32 32.80
C LYS A 360 2.64 9.00 31.30
N SER A 361 3.50 8.10 30.79
CA SER A 361 3.41 7.65 29.37
C SER A 361 2.15 6.82 29.10
N ILE A 362 1.82 5.90 30.03
CA ILE A 362 0.58 5.10 29.95
C ILE A 362 -0.66 6.01 30.03
N GLY A 363 -0.70 6.97 30.96
CA GLY A 363 -1.81 7.92 31.06
C GLY A 363 -2.02 8.72 29.76
N ARG A 364 -0.95 9.15 29.11
CA ARG A 364 -1.03 9.81 27.80
C ARG A 364 -1.53 8.86 26.70
N MET A 365 -1.09 7.60 26.71
CA MET A 365 -1.55 6.58 25.78
C MET A 365 -3.05 6.31 25.93
N VAL A 366 -3.51 6.09 27.18
CA VAL A 366 -4.94 5.90 27.49
C VAL A 366 -5.78 7.11 27.09
N ALA A 367 -5.34 8.32 27.42
CA ALA A 367 -6.04 9.55 27.02
C ALA A 367 -6.18 9.66 25.49
N ARG A 368 -5.12 9.35 24.76
CA ARG A 368 -5.14 9.32 23.28
C ARG A 368 -6.13 8.27 22.75
N GLN A 369 -6.09 7.04 23.28
CA GLN A 369 -6.98 5.95 22.86
C GLN A 369 -8.46 6.29 23.14
N LEU A 370 -8.74 6.89 24.29
CA LEU A 370 -10.10 7.37 24.61
C LEU A 370 -10.53 8.47 23.65
N SER A 371 -9.65 9.41 23.30
CA SER A 371 -9.94 10.47 22.33
C SER A 371 -10.19 9.90 20.92
N GLN A 372 -9.41 8.92 20.50
CA GLN A 372 -9.62 8.21 19.22
C GLN A 372 -10.96 7.46 19.20
N ALA A 373 -11.29 6.76 20.29
CA ALA A 373 -12.55 6.03 20.42
C ALA A 373 -13.77 7.00 20.44
N ALA A 374 -13.67 8.12 21.15
CA ALA A 374 -14.70 9.14 21.16
C ALA A 374 -14.89 9.74 19.76
N PHE A 375 -13.79 10.06 19.07
CA PHE A 375 -13.85 10.56 17.69
C PHE A 375 -14.51 9.54 16.75
N PHE A 376 -14.14 8.27 16.84
CA PHE A 376 -14.72 7.18 16.04
C PHE A 376 -16.23 7.04 16.31
N LEU A 377 -16.66 7.08 17.59
CA LEU A 377 -18.07 7.00 17.96
C LEU A 377 -18.88 8.18 17.40
N ILE A 378 -18.35 9.40 17.51
CA ILE A 378 -19.00 10.61 16.97
C ILE A 378 -19.10 10.52 15.43
N SER A 379 -18.05 10.05 14.78
CA SER A 379 -18.02 9.93 13.32
C SER A 379 -18.67 8.64 12.79
N LEU A 380 -19.09 7.69 13.64
CA LEU A 380 -19.59 6.38 13.25
C LEU A 380 -20.68 6.41 12.17
N PRO A 381 -21.70 7.28 12.21
CA PRO A 381 -22.69 7.35 11.14
C PRO A 381 -22.08 7.75 9.79
N TYR A 382 -21.12 8.68 9.81
CA TYR A 382 -20.42 9.10 8.60
C TYR A 382 -19.45 8.04 8.10
N GLU A 383 -18.74 7.35 9.00
CA GLU A 383 -17.88 6.21 8.68
C GLU A 383 -18.67 5.07 8.00
N ALA A 384 -19.87 4.75 8.53
CA ALA A 384 -20.76 3.76 7.93
C ALA A 384 -21.25 4.21 6.54
N PHE A 385 -21.66 5.48 6.42
CA PHE A 385 -22.14 6.05 5.16
C PHE A 385 -21.07 5.98 4.06
N TYR A 386 -19.88 6.53 4.28
CA TYR A 386 -18.88 6.55 3.23
C TYR A 386 -18.31 5.15 2.90
N SER A 387 -18.28 4.24 3.89
CA SER A 387 -17.89 2.86 3.62
C SER A 387 -18.86 2.18 2.68
N LEU A 388 -20.17 2.28 2.94
CA LEU A 388 -21.20 1.76 2.04
C LEU A 388 -21.18 2.46 0.67
N ASP A 389 -21.09 3.79 0.63
CA ASP A 389 -20.98 4.55 -0.61
C ASP A 389 -19.77 4.08 -1.45
N SER A 390 -18.63 3.84 -0.82
CA SER A 390 -17.43 3.33 -1.49
C SER A 390 -17.59 1.90 -2.02
N ILE A 391 -18.37 1.07 -1.35
CA ILE A 391 -18.67 -0.31 -1.75
C ILE A 391 -19.58 -0.36 -2.99
N PHE A 392 -20.58 0.52 -3.05
CA PHE A 392 -21.58 0.50 -4.12
C PHE A 392 -21.20 1.31 -5.37
N ARG A 393 -20.17 2.15 -5.29
CA ARG A 393 -19.60 2.86 -6.45
C ARG A 393 -18.60 2.00 -7.23
#